data_34877d9cdead51763ab21400461dbb14
#
_entry.id   34877d9cdead51763ab21400461dbb14
#
_cell.length_a   1.000
_cell.length_b   1.000
_cell.length_c   1.000
_cell.angle_alpha   90.00
_cell.angle_beta   90.00
_cell.angle_gamma   90.00
#
_symmetry.space_group_name_H-M   'P 1'
#
loop_
_entity.id
_entity.type
_entity.pdbx_description
1 polymer ?
#
loop_
_entity_poly.entity_id
_entity_poly.type
_entity_poly.pdbx_seq_one_letter_code
_entity_poly.pdbx_strand_id
1 'polypeptide(L)'
;HPDPRAVDDAMLRVISEKYVVMPLYLLDHSGLAMQTESFHDPWDSGQVGWVYVSKEDVLKEFGGEKMPGALRKKAEDLLRGEVAEYDAYLRGECYGFELYKNGELSDSCWGFIGSLEDACKAMADYLPDECKGMTEHLSEVKEPASMIKTLLRHARIQIEQAEKAHEHAPRQQVLSEAR
;
A
#
# COMPACT_ATOMS: atom_id res chain seq x y z
N HIS A 1 -3.69 32.35 27.25
CA HIS A 1 -3.81 31.68 25.95
C HIS A 1 -4.98 30.71 26.02
N PRO A 2 -5.84 30.64 24.99
CA PRO A 2 -6.88 29.62 24.96
C PRO A 2 -6.26 28.23 25.01
N ASP A 3 -6.93 27.30 25.69
CA ASP A 3 -6.52 25.91 25.71
C ASP A 3 -6.46 25.39 24.26
N PRO A 4 -5.31 24.84 23.80
CA PRO A 4 -5.18 24.30 22.46
C PRO A 4 -6.27 23.28 22.11
N ARG A 5 -6.68 22.45 23.07
CA ARG A 5 -7.76 21.45 22.86
C ARG A 5 -9.12 22.10 22.59
N ALA A 6 -9.41 23.23 23.27
CA ALA A 6 -10.67 23.97 23.03
C ALA A 6 -10.70 24.62 21.63
N VAL A 7 -9.54 25.02 21.09
CA VAL A 7 -9.41 25.53 19.72
C VAL A 7 -9.64 24.42 18.71
N ASP A 8 -9.03 23.26 18.95
CA ASP A 8 -9.18 22.09 18.07
C ASP A 8 -10.65 21.62 18.02
N ASP A 9 -11.33 21.56 19.17
CA ASP A 9 -12.74 21.18 19.24
C ASP A 9 -13.66 22.19 18.51
N ALA A 10 -13.37 23.49 18.60
CA ALA A 10 -14.11 24.51 17.90
C ALA A 10 -13.91 24.44 16.38
N MET A 11 -12.68 24.20 15.94
CA MET A 11 -12.36 24.00 14.52
C MET A 11 -13.04 22.77 13.95
N LEU A 12 -13.01 21.64 14.69
CA LEU A 12 -13.67 20.40 14.30
C LEU A 12 -15.17 20.56 14.14
N ARG A 13 -15.84 21.34 15.00
CA ARG A 13 -17.27 21.64 14.85
C ARG A 13 -17.56 22.34 13.53
N VAL A 14 -16.79 23.37 13.18
CA VAL A 14 -16.95 24.12 11.93
C VAL A 14 -16.68 23.24 10.72
N ILE A 15 -15.62 22.43 10.76
CA ILE A 15 -15.27 21.52 9.66
C ILE A 15 -16.33 20.44 9.52
N SER A 16 -16.84 19.90 10.62
CA SER A 16 -17.89 18.86 10.63
C SER A 16 -19.24 19.31 10.07
N GLU A 17 -19.47 20.62 9.87
CA GLU A 17 -20.64 21.10 9.14
C GLU A 17 -20.62 20.69 7.67
N LYS A 18 -19.44 20.68 7.04
CA LYS A 18 -19.24 20.39 5.62
C LYS A 18 -18.61 19.03 5.33
N TYR A 19 -17.90 18.46 6.29
CA TYR A 19 -17.12 17.23 6.11
C TYR A 19 -17.55 16.16 7.11
N VAL A 20 -17.35 14.91 6.75
CA VAL A 20 -17.22 13.78 7.67
C VAL A 20 -15.73 13.68 7.98
N VAL A 21 -15.37 13.75 9.25
CA VAL A 21 -13.96 13.84 9.70
C VAL A 21 -13.73 12.78 10.76
N MET A 22 -12.61 12.10 10.68
CA MET A 22 -12.16 11.12 11.67
C MET A 22 -10.70 11.39 12.04
N PRO A 23 -10.29 11.12 13.30
CA PRO A 23 -8.90 11.27 13.69
C PRO A 23 -8.03 10.20 13.03
N LEU A 24 -6.76 10.53 12.83
CA LEU A 24 -5.72 9.63 12.36
C LEU A 24 -4.69 9.44 13.46
N TYR A 25 -4.44 8.19 13.82
CA TYR A 25 -3.42 7.80 14.79
C TYR A 25 -2.34 6.99 14.11
N LEU A 26 -1.11 7.25 14.52
CA LEU A 26 0.08 6.51 14.10
C LEU A 26 0.69 5.80 15.30
N LEU A 27 1.09 4.56 15.11
CA LEU A 27 1.96 3.80 16.00
C LEU A 27 3.31 3.61 15.30
N ASP A 28 4.40 3.93 15.99
CA ASP A 28 5.78 3.73 15.53
C ASP A 28 6.52 2.82 16.53
N HIS A 29 6.25 1.52 16.44
CA HIS A 29 6.85 0.50 17.29
C HIS A 29 7.37 -0.67 16.45
N SER A 30 8.65 -0.66 16.11
CA SER A 30 9.31 -1.67 15.24
C SER A 30 8.69 -1.78 13.83
N GLY A 31 7.88 -0.83 13.44
CA GLY A 31 7.14 -0.71 12.18
C GLY A 31 6.08 0.36 12.34
N LEU A 32 5.54 0.83 11.24
CA LEU A 32 4.48 1.84 11.23
C LEU A 32 3.12 1.15 11.12
N ALA A 33 2.14 1.63 11.91
CA ALA A 33 0.74 1.27 11.74
C ALA A 33 -0.14 2.51 11.87
N MET A 34 -1.23 2.58 11.12
CA MET A 34 -2.14 3.71 11.08
C MET A 34 -3.60 3.27 11.19
N GLN A 35 -4.39 3.98 11.98
CA GLN A 35 -5.82 3.72 12.13
C GLN A 35 -6.60 4.97 12.56
N THR A 36 -7.92 4.88 12.52
CA THR A 36 -8.83 5.98 12.92
C THR A 36 -9.20 5.95 14.41
N GLU A 37 -8.67 5.02 15.16
CA GLU A 37 -8.89 4.88 16.61
C GLU A 37 -7.56 4.97 17.34
N SER A 38 -7.57 5.37 18.62
CA SER A 38 -6.35 5.44 19.40
C SER A 38 -5.76 4.05 19.60
N PHE A 39 -4.45 3.93 19.41
CA PHE A 39 -3.69 2.78 19.92
C PHE A 39 -3.61 2.87 21.44
N HIS A 40 -3.64 1.72 22.10
CA HIS A 40 -3.50 1.68 23.57
C HIS A 40 -2.04 1.77 24.05
N ASP A 41 -1.18 2.38 23.24
CA ASP A 41 0.22 2.61 23.54
C ASP A 41 0.46 4.12 23.68
N PRO A 42 0.72 4.63 24.92
CA PRO A 42 0.92 6.06 25.15
C PRO A 42 2.32 6.56 24.80
N TRP A 43 3.27 5.66 24.51
CA TRP A 43 4.67 6.01 24.29
C TRP A 43 5.02 6.08 22.81
N ASP A 44 4.55 5.08 22.06
CA ASP A 44 4.92 4.91 20.65
C ASP A 44 3.78 5.27 19.72
N SER A 45 2.64 5.80 20.22
CA SER A 45 1.53 6.21 19.40
C SER A 45 0.97 7.59 19.74
N GLY A 46 0.37 8.22 18.75
CA GLY A 46 -0.27 9.52 18.90
C GLY A 46 -1.17 9.86 17.73
N GLN A 47 -2.03 10.86 17.94
CA GLN A 47 -2.81 11.44 16.85
C GLN A 47 -1.88 12.28 15.97
N VAL A 48 -1.84 11.98 14.68
CA VAL A 48 -0.97 12.65 13.70
C VAL A 48 -1.75 13.55 12.73
N GLY A 49 -3.09 13.43 12.71
CA GLY A 49 -3.90 14.22 11.80
C GLY A 49 -5.37 13.81 11.77
N TRP A 50 -5.97 14.03 10.62
CA TRP A 50 -7.39 13.80 10.35
C TRP A 50 -7.57 13.28 8.95
N VAL A 51 -8.47 12.32 8.77
CA VAL A 51 -8.98 11.89 7.46
C VAL A 51 -10.40 12.43 7.30
N TYR A 52 -10.76 12.86 6.09
CA TYR A 52 -12.05 13.49 5.86
C TYR A 52 -12.56 13.29 4.43
N VAL A 53 -13.88 13.36 4.29
CA VAL A 53 -14.56 13.43 2.99
C VAL A 53 -15.63 14.53 3.04
N SER A 54 -15.83 15.25 1.93
CA SER A 54 -16.88 16.26 1.88
C SER A 54 -18.26 15.61 1.87
N LYS A 55 -19.22 16.21 2.57
CA LYS A 55 -20.61 15.73 2.53
C LYS A 55 -21.19 15.86 1.12
N GLU A 56 -20.73 16.84 0.36
CA GLU A 56 -21.13 17.04 -1.03
C GLU A 56 -20.72 15.85 -1.90
N ASP A 57 -19.47 15.39 -1.80
CA ASP A 57 -18.97 14.25 -2.56
C ASP A 57 -19.69 12.96 -2.16
N VAL A 58 -19.95 12.77 -0.86
CA VAL A 58 -20.72 11.62 -0.38
C VAL A 58 -22.14 11.64 -0.96
N LEU A 59 -22.81 12.79 -0.96
CA LEU A 59 -24.16 12.93 -1.52
C LEU A 59 -24.17 12.75 -3.04
N LYS A 60 -23.12 13.19 -3.72
CA LYS A 60 -22.97 13.02 -5.16
C LYS A 60 -22.77 11.55 -5.54
N GLU A 61 -21.95 10.82 -4.77
CA GLU A 61 -21.63 9.41 -5.01
C GLU A 61 -22.81 8.49 -4.68
N PHE A 62 -23.42 8.67 -3.49
CA PHE A 62 -24.47 7.77 -3.00
C PHE A 62 -25.89 8.27 -3.26
N GLY A 63 -26.04 9.49 -3.76
CA GLY A 63 -27.33 10.13 -4.00
C GLY A 63 -27.96 10.69 -2.71
N GLY A 64 -28.84 11.70 -2.88
CA GLY A 64 -29.61 12.32 -1.78
C GLY A 64 -29.35 13.80 -1.63
N GLU A 65 -30.26 14.48 -0.93
CA GLU A 65 -30.17 15.93 -0.68
C GLU A 65 -29.67 16.23 0.75
N LYS A 66 -29.65 15.25 1.62
CA LYS A 66 -29.29 15.37 3.04
C LYS A 66 -28.38 14.21 3.44
N MET A 67 -27.60 14.43 4.48
CA MET A 67 -26.73 13.44 5.10
C MET A 67 -27.44 12.73 6.26
N PRO A 68 -28.22 11.63 6.02
CA PRO A 68 -28.78 10.82 7.10
C PRO A 68 -27.69 10.04 7.81
N GLY A 69 -27.98 9.59 9.04
CA GLY A 69 -27.01 8.83 9.84
C GLY A 69 -26.46 7.57 9.14
N ALA A 70 -27.30 6.89 8.37
CA ALA A 70 -26.86 5.72 7.60
C ALA A 70 -25.83 6.07 6.51
N LEU A 71 -25.99 7.22 5.83
CA LEU A 71 -25.07 7.68 4.82
C LEU A 71 -23.76 8.18 5.45
N ARG A 72 -23.86 8.85 6.61
CA ARG A 72 -22.69 9.22 7.40
C ARG A 72 -21.87 8.00 7.79
N LYS A 73 -22.53 6.94 8.27
CA LYS A 73 -21.84 5.68 8.61
C LYS A 73 -21.12 5.09 7.39
N LYS A 74 -21.75 5.07 6.22
CA LYS A 74 -21.09 4.63 4.97
C LYS A 74 -19.84 5.45 4.66
N ALA A 75 -19.90 6.77 4.84
CA ALA A 75 -18.74 7.65 4.64
C ALA A 75 -17.63 7.35 5.65
N GLU A 76 -17.97 7.12 6.91
CA GLU A 76 -17.00 6.72 7.94
C GLU A 76 -16.38 5.35 7.63
N ASP A 77 -17.17 4.38 7.15
CA ASP A 77 -16.67 3.06 6.78
C ASP A 77 -15.75 3.14 5.54
N LEU A 78 -16.06 4.01 4.57
CA LEU A 78 -15.17 4.31 3.44
C LEU A 78 -13.83 4.87 3.90
N LEU A 79 -13.85 5.89 4.76
CA LEU A 79 -12.62 6.50 5.31
C LEU A 79 -11.79 5.48 6.10
N ARG A 80 -12.43 4.60 6.87
CA ARG A 80 -11.71 3.50 7.54
C ARG A 80 -11.07 2.53 6.57
N GLY A 81 -11.76 2.22 5.47
CA GLY A 81 -11.23 1.38 4.40
C GLY A 81 -9.99 1.99 3.75
N GLU A 82 -10.02 3.28 3.41
CA GLU A 82 -8.88 4.00 2.84
C GLU A 82 -7.68 4.05 3.81
N VAL A 83 -7.95 4.28 5.10
CA VAL A 83 -6.89 4.27 6.13
C VAL A 83 -6.32 2.86 6.31
N ALA A 84 -7.15 1.82 6.27
CA ALA A 84 -6.69 0.43 6.37
C ALA A 84 -5.82 0.03 5.16
N GLU A 85 -6.15 0.49 3.95
CA GLU A 85 -5.33 0.28 2.76
C GLU A 85 -3.97 1.00 2.90
N TYR A 86 -3.98 2.24 3.40
CA TYR A 86 -2.75 2.97 3.65
C TYR A 86 -1.91 2.33 4.78
N ASP A 87 -2.55 1.79 5.81
CA ASP A 87 -1.90 1.01 6.87
C ASP A 87 -1.22 -0.24 6.31
N ALA A 88 -1.90 -0.99 5.44
CA ALA A 88 -1.32 -2.13 4.74
C ALA A 88 -0.07 -1.73 3.92
N TYR A 89 -0.14 -0.59 3.22
CA TYR A 89 1.02 -0.03 2.52
C TYR A 89 2.17 0.30 3.47
N LEU A 90 1.91 0.95 4.61
CA LEU A 90 2.93 1.29 5.61
C LEU A 90 3.60 0.05 6.20
N ARG A 91 2.85 -1.05 6.35
CA ARG A 91 3.36 -2.34 6.80
C ARG A 91 4.10 -3.13 5.73
N GLY A 92 4.13 -2.59 4.49
CA GLY A 92 4.79 -3.23 3.36
C GLY A 92 3.97 -4.35 2.71
N GLU A 93 2.66 -4.40 2.97
CA GLU A 93 1.71 -5.30 2.32
C GLU A 93 1.34 -4.75 0.93
N CYS A 94 2.34 -4.62 0.07
CA CYS A 94 2.22 -4.16 -1.30
C CYS A 94 2.94 -5.16 -2.21
N TYR A 95 2.19 -5.78 -3.10
CA TYR A 95 2.62 -6.89 -3.93
C TYR A 95 2.61 -6.53 -5.41
N GLY A 96 3.27 -7.36 -6.19
CA GLY A 96 3.26 -7.30 -7.63
C GLY A 96 3.70 -8.63 -8.20
N PHE A 97 3.59 -8.77 -9.51
CA PHE A 97 4.11 -9.93 -10.22
C PHE A 97 5.03 -9.53 -11.37
N GLU A 98 5.93 -10.42 -11.70
CA GLU A 98 6.73 -10.42 -12.92
C GLU A 98 6.54 -11.75 -13.63
N LEU A 99 6.15 -11.69 -14.89
CA LEU A 99 5.93 -12.87 -15.73
C LEU A 99 7.12 -13.05 -16.67
N TYR A 100 7.79 -14.19 -16.56
CA TYR A 100 8.90 -14.54 -17.43
C TYR A 100 8.49 -15.62 -18.41
N LYS A 101 8.86 -15.47 -19.69
CA LYS A 101 8.66 -16.45 -20.74
C LYS A 101 10.02 -16.75 -21.38
N ASN A 102 10.44 -18.02 -21.32
CA ASN A 102 11.75 -18.46 -21.81
C ASN A 102 12.97 -17.70 -21.20
N GLY A 103 12.83 -17.22 -19.95
CA GLY A 103 13.86 -16.45 -19.27
C GLY A 103 13.86 -14.94 -19.56
N GLU A 104 12.96 -14.46 -20.40
CA GLU A 104 12.78 -13.02 -20.67
C GLU A 104 11.54 -12.49 -19.96
N LEU A 105 11.63 -11.27 -19.41
CA LEU A 105 10.50 -10.59 -18.80
C LEU A 105 9.45 -10.31 -19.87
N SER A 106 8.27 -10.89 -19.71
CA SER A 106 7.14 -10.77 -20.64
C SER A 106 6.13 -9.73 -20.18
N ASP A 107 5.87 -9.67 -18.87
CA ASP A 107 4.91 -8.74 -18.29
C ASP A 107 5.18 -8.50 -16.81
N SER A 108 4.69 -7.39 -16.25
CA SER A 108 4.77 -7.09 -14.82
C SER A 108 3.68 -6.12 -14.41
N CYS A 109 3.14 -6.28 -13.20
CA CYS A 109 2.18 -5.36 -12.61
C CYS A 109 2.41 -5.27 -11.10
N TRP A 110 2.37 -4.05 -10.55
CA TRP A 110 2.65 -3.75 -9.15
C TRP A 110 1.53 -2.88 -8.57
N GLY A 111 1.46 -2.82 -7.22
CA GLY A 111 0.55 -1.94 -6.51
C GLY A 111 -0.69 -2.64 -5.96
N PHE A 112 -0.65 -3.96 -5.78
CA PHE A 112 -1.71 -4.71 -5.11
C PHE A 112 -1.51 -4.61 -3.60
N ILE A 113 -2.29 -3.75 -2.94
CA ILE A 113 -2.20 -3.44 -1.51
C ILE A 113 -3.20 -4.30 -0.73
N GLY A 114 -2.79 -4.81 0.43
CA GLY A 114 -3.62 -5.58 1.33
C GLY A 114 -3.03 -6.93 1.68
N SER A 115 -3.86 -7.90 2.09
CA SER A 115 -3.38 -9.26 2.37
C SER A 115 -2.83 -9.94 1.10
N LEU A 116 -1.88 -10.87 1.27
CA LEU A 116 -1.37 -11.64 0.13
C LEU A 116 -2.50 -12.37 -0.61
N GLU A 117 -3.50 -12.88 0.10
CA GLU A 117 -4.66 -13.56 -0.50
C GLU A 117 -5.46 -12.61 -1.41
N ASP A 118 -5.75 -11.40 -0.94
CA ASP A 118 -6.49 -10.40 -1.73
C ASP A 118 -5.66 -9.88 -2.89
N ALA A 119 -4.36 -9.67 -2.69
CA ALA A 119 -3.43 -9.31 -3.74
C ALA A 119 -3.37 -10.39 -4.84
N CYS A 120 -3.28 -11.68 -4.47
CA CYS A 120 -3.29 -12.79 -5.43
C CYS A 120 -4.61 -12.85 -6.24
N LYS A 121 -5.75 -12.63 -5.59
CA LYS A 121 -7.04 -12.55 -6.28
C LYS A 121 -7.08 -11.40 -7.29
N ALA A 122 -6.62 -10.23 -6.87
CA ALA A 122 -6.57 -9.05 -7.73
C ALA A 122 -5.59 -9.23 -8.90
N MET A 123 -4.40 -9.81 -8.65
CA MET A 123 -3.42 -10.12 -9.70
C MET A 123 -3.97 -11.05 -10.78
N ALA A 124 -4.85 -11.99 -10.43
CA ALA A 124 -5.40 -12.95 -11.37
C ALA A 124 -6.14 -12.29 -12.55
N ASP A 125 -6.71 -11.10 -12.35
CA ASP A 125 -7.39 -10.34 -13.42
C ASP A 125 -6.43 -9.73 -14.44
N TYR A 126 -5.16 -9.57 -14.06
CA TYR A 126 -4.10 -8.98 -14.90
C TYR A 126 -3.18 -10.03 -15.52
N LEU A 127 -3.29 -11.29 -15.09
CA LEU A 127 -2.50 -12.38 -15.65
C LEU A 127 -3.16 -12.97 -16.90
N PRO A 128 -2.38 -13.43 -17.89
CA PRO A 128 -2.88 -14.27 -18.97
C PRO A 128 -3.63 -15.49 -18.45
N ASP A 129 -4.65 -15.97 -19.17
CA ASP A 129 -5.52 -17.06 -18.70
C ASP A 129 -4.74 -18.34 -18.35
N GLU A 130 -3.67 -18.63 -19.06
CA GLU A 130 -2.78 -19.76 -18.78
C GLU A 130 -1.97 -19.64 -17.47
N CYS A 131 -1.89 -18.42 -16.92
CA CYS A 131 -1.11 -18.12 -15.70
C CYS A 131 -1.99 -17.87 -14.46
N LYS A 132 -3.29 -17.73 -14.61
CA LYS A 132 -4.20 -17.39 -13.49
C LYS A 132 -4.13 -18.37 -12.32
N GLY A 133 -4.00 -19.66 -12.58
CA GLY A 133 -3.86 -20.70 -11.54
C GLY A 133 -2.53 -20.65 -10.77
N MET A 134 -1.53 -19.91 -11.24
CA MET A 134 -0.23 -19.82 -10.56
C MET A 134 -0.33 -19.02 -9.23
N THR A 135 -1.30 -18.12 -9.10
CA THR A 135 -1.50 -17.35 -7.86
C THR A 135 -1.93 -18.20 -6.66
N GLU A 136 -2.49 -19.40 -6.90
CA GLU A 136 -2.88 -20.32 -5.83
C GLU A 136 -1.66 -21.00 -5.16
N HIS A 137 -0.49 -20.94 -5.77
CA HIS A 137 0.74 -21.55 -5.29
C HIS A 137 1.70 -20.56 -4.61
N LEU A 138 1.31 -19.29 -4.50
CA LEU A 138 2.11 -18.29 -3.81
C LEU A 138 2.02 -18.50 -2.31
N SER A 139 3.16 -18.59 -1.65
CA SER A 139 3.28 -18.67 -0.20
C SER A 139 3.88 -17.38 0.34
N GLU A 140 3.36 -16.92 1.47
CA GLU A 140 3.89 -15.78 2.18
C GLU A 140 5.34 -16.06 2.63
N VAL A 141 6.27 -15.20 2.23
CA VAL A 141 7.61 -15.20 2.81
C VAL A 141 7.50 -14.50 4.15
N LYS A 142 7.66 -15.22 5.24
CA LYS A 142 7.43 -14.81 6.65
C LYS A 142 8.31 -13.67 7.19
N GLU A 143 8.93 -12.88 6.36
CA GLU A 143 9.60 -11.66 6.83
C GLU A 143 8.84 -10.45 6.31
N PRO A 144 8.34 -9.55 7.20
CA PRO A 144 7.80 -8.26 6.78
C PRO A 144 8.94 -7.46 6.14
N ALA A 145 9.06 -7.56 4.83
CA ALA A 145 9.98 -6.71 4.11
C ALA A 145 9.32 -5.33 4.03
N SER A 146 9.92 -4.31 4.67
CA SER A 146 9.59 -2.94 4.33
C SER A 146 9.76 -2.78 2.82
N MET A 147 8.96 -1.94 2.17
CA MET A 147 9.03 -1.69 0.72
C MET A 147 10.48 -1.42 0.25
N ILE A 148 11.26 -0.74 1.08
CA ILE A 148 12.72 -0.51 0.86
C ILE A 148 13.50 -1.83 0.88
N LYS A 149 13.21 -2.76 1.82
CA LYS A 149 13.87 -4.06 1.87
C LYS A 149 13.49 -4.94 0.66
N THR A 150 12.24 -4.85 0.20
CA THR A 150 11.79 -5.57 -1.00
C THR A 150 12.46 -5.03 -2.24
N LEU A 151 12.55 -3.71 -2.41
CA LEU A 151 13.27 -3.07 -3.51
C LEU A 151 14.77 -3.39 -3.47
N LEU A 152 15.41 -3.34 -2.29
CA LEU A 152 16.82 -3.70 -2.11
C LEU A 152 17.06 -5.19 -2.37
N ARG A 153 16.14 -6.07 -1.99
CA ARG A 153 16.22 -7.51 -2.28
C ARG A 153 16.09 -7.78 -3.78
N HIS A 154 15.17 -7.11 -4.47
CA HIS A 154 15.03 -7.20 -5.93
C HIS A 154 16.28 -6.70 -6.65
N ALA A 155 16.80 -5.53 -6.26
CA ALA A 155 18.03 -5.00 -6.82
C ALA A 155 19.21 -5.95 -6.60
N ARG A 156 19.31 -6.57 -5.42
CA ARG A 156 20.38 -7.53 -5.09
C ARG A 156 20.28 -8.82 -5.91
N ILE A 157 19.07 -9.35 -6.12
CA ILE A 157 18.84 -10.53 -6.96
C ILE A 157 19.20 -10.21 -8.42
N GLN A 158 18.85 -9.06 -8.93
CA GLN A 158 19.18 -8.64 -10.29
C GLN A 158 20.71 -8.46 -10.47
N ILE A 159 21.40 -7.89 -9.48
CA ILE A 159 22.86 -7.75 -9.50
C ILE A 159 23.52 -9.13 -9.49
N GLU A 160 23.13 -10.02 -8.60
CA GLU A 160 23.68 -11.39 -8.53
C GLU A 160 23.43 -12.19 -9.83
N GLN A 161 22.28 -11.98 -10.48
CA GLN A 161 21.97 -12.62 -11.77
C GLN A 161 22.80 -12.00 -12.91
N ALA A 162 22.99 -10.70 -12.91
CA ALA A 162 23.84 -10.01 -13.87
C ALA A 162 25.31 -10.42 -13.73
N GLU A 163 25.82 -10.55 -12.51
CA GLU A 163 27.16 -11.03 -12.23
C GLU A 163 27.37 -12.47 -12.70
N LYS A 164 26.41 -13.37 -12.42
CA LYS A 164 26.44 -14.76 -12.93
C LYS A 164 26.36 -14.84 -14.44
N ALA A 165 25.56 -13.99 -15.07
CA ALA A 165 25.48 -13.93 -16.55
C ALA A 165 26.80 -13.43 -17.16
N HIS A 166 27.49 -12.48 -16.50
CA HIS A 166 28.79 -11.99 -16.92
C HIS A 166 29.90 -13.04 -16.74
N GLU A 167 29.83 -13.86 -15.71
CA GLU A 167 30.79 -14.94 -15.44
C GLU A 167 30.67 -16.10 -16.45
N HIS A 168 29.47 -16.31 -17.04
CA HIS A 168 29.17 -17.35 -18.04
C HIS A 168 29.23 -16.83 -19.48
N ALA A 169 29.47 -15.55 -19.71
CA ALA A 169 29.65 -15.04 -21.05
C ALA A 169 30.96 -15.57 -21.65
N PRO A 170 30.95 -16.23 -22.82
CA PRO A 170 32.18 -16.72 -23.45
C PRO A 170 33.11 -15.53 -23.70
N ARG A 171 34.31 -15.57 -23.17
CA ARG A 171 35.37 -14.61 -23.48
C ARG A 171 35.59 -14.63 -24.99
N GLN A 172 35.05 -13.65 -25.70
CA GLN A 172 35.44 -13.41 -27.08
C GLN A 172 36.97 -13.03 -27.06
N GLN A 173 37.75 -13.92 -27.59
CA GLN A 173 39.15 -13.61 -27.88
C GLN A 173 39.16 -12.46 -28.89
N VAL A 174 39.55 -11.28 -28.43
CA VAL A 174 39.95 -10.19 -29.32
C VAL A 174 41.26 -10.64 -29.98
N LEU A 175 41.15 -11.28 -31.13
CA LEU A 175 42.28 -11.46 -32.01
C LEU A 175 42.66 -10.06 -32.52
N SER A 176 43.76 -9.54 -31.97
CA SER A 176 44.49 -8.42 -32.52
C SER A 176 45.04 -8.83 -33.86
N GLU A 177 44.47 -8.40 -34.94
CA GLU A 177 45.17 -8.33 -36.22
C GLU A 177 46.01 -7.07 -36.21
N ALA A 178 47.30 -7.28 -35.94
CA ALA A 178 48.36 -6.37 -36.33
C ALA A 178 48.73 -6.67 -37.77
N ARG A 179 48.48 -5.70 -38.67
CA ARG A 179 49.30 -5.44 -39.85
C ARG A 179 49.16 -3.99 -40.31
#